data_b445fc7421b177e9a5ccc87b6d4c6020
#
_entry.id   b445fc7421b177e9a5ccc87b6d4c6020
#
_cell.length_a   1.000
_cell.length_b   1.000
_cell.length_c   1.000
_cell.angle_alpha   90.00
_cell.angle_beta   90.00
_cell.angle_gamma   90.00
#
_symmetry.space_group_name_H-M   'P 1'
#
loop_
_entity.id
_entity.type
_entity.pdbx_description
1 polymer ?
#
loop_
_entity_poly.entity_id
_entity_poly.type
_entity_poly.pdbx_seq_one_letter_code
_entity_poly.pdbx_strand_id
1 'polypeptide(L)'
;MFVFYPEAPSNLYKVSNFALSMILLADFGNTRVKAAVLENGNLRHVDDIMGLDVEGGMWCSVHPLDPSVVEWMTSHGMKQLTAHTPIPLTNAYSSPETLGMDRLAAAVGAWSVRPGHDLLVVDAGTAVTYDFVSADGKYMGGNIAPGIGLRFESLHKGTGALPLVSARKDVPLFGKDTETAILCGVINGLRHELDGYIACLSSDNPSLLVFLTGGDAEYFDIKAKSRIFAVPDLVLRGLARIYKYNEEGV
;
A
#
# COMPACT_ATOMS: atom_id res chain seq x y z
N MET A 1 3.26 -7.33 21.29
CA MET A 1 4.67 -7.31 20.80
C MET A 1 4.56 -7.16 19.29
N PHE A 2 4.80 -5.95 18.79
CA PHE A 2 4.85 -5.75 17.34
C PHE A 2 5.94 -6.67 16.82
N VAL A 3 5.60 -7.61 15.96
CA VAL A 3 6.59 -8.20 15.08
C VAL A 3 6.77 -7.18 13.95
N PHE A 4 7.48 -6.08 14.26
CA PHE A 4 8.20 -5.39 13.23
C PHE A 4 9.14 -6.43 12.65
N TYR A 5 8.99 -6.76 11.38
CA TYR A 5 10.11 -7.31 10.63
C TYR A 5 11.04 -6.11 10.39
N PRO A 6 12.12 -5.96 11.17
CA PRO A 6 13.04 -4.82 11.01
C PRO A 6 13.75 -4.85 9.67
N GLU A 7 13.77 -6.00 8.99
CA GLU A 7 14.40 -6.12 7.68
C GLU A 7 13.69 -7.23 6.90
N ALA A 8 13.14 -6.89 5.74
CA ALA A 8 12.96 -7.91 4.71
C ALA A 8 14.32 -8.61 4.58
N PRO A 9 14.36 -9.96 4.49
CA PRO A 9 15.64 -10.66 4.46
C PRO A 9 16.52 -9.99 3.40
N SER A 10 17.70 -9.56 3.80
CA SER A 10 18.68 -8.81 3.00
C SER A 10 19.06 -9.50 1.68
N ASN A 11 18.67 -10.75 1.52
CA ASN A 11 18.86 -11.55 0.31
C ASN A 11 17.83 -11.26 -0.80
N LEU A 12 16.69 -10.61 -0.52
CA LEU A 12 15.69 -10.27 -1.56
C LEU A 12 16.18 -9.19 -2.52
N TYR A 13 17.22 -8.44 -2.14
CA TYR A 13 17.77 -7.33 -2.91
C TYR A 13 19.26 -7.49 -3.19
N LYS A 14 19.81 -8.71 -3.12
CA LYS A 14 21.19 -8.93 -3.62
C LYS A 14 21.20 -8.70 -5.13
N VAL A 15 21.46 -7.46 -5.47
CA VAL A 15 21.74 -7.00 -6.82
C VAL A 15 23.12 -7.51 -7.20
N SER A 16 23.18 -8.55 -8.02
CA SER A 16 24.41 -8.89 -8.74
C SER A 16 24.71 -7.75 -9.71
N ASN A 17 25.75 -6.96 -9.44
CA ASN A 17 26.38 -6.01 -10.35
C ASN A 17 25.64 -4.73 -10.77
N PHE A 18 24.66 -4.20 -10.02
CA PHE A 18 24.32 -2.79 -10.16
C PHE A 18 25.31 -1.97 -9.33
N ALA A 19 26.43 -1.66 -9.93
CA ALA A 19 27.39 -0.73 -9.40
C ALA A 19 26.72 0.66 -9.32
N LEU A 20 26.38 1.11 -8.09
CA LEU A 20 26.13 2.50 -7.70
C LEU A 20 25.01 3.27 -8.43
N SER A 21 24.13 2.65 -9.20
CA SER A 21 23.02 3.36 -9.84
C SER A 21 21.94 3.74 -8.82
N MET A 22 21.64 5.03 -8.78
CA MET A 22 20.60 5.56 -7.92
C MET A 22 19.23 5.36 -8.58
N ILE A 23 18.44 4.41 -8.07
CA ILE A 23 17.12 4.07 -8.59
C ILE A 23 16.05 4.77 -7.77
N LEU A 24 15.23 5.60 -8.40
CA LEU A 24 14.15 6.33 -7.75
C LEU A 24 12.82 5.58 -7.90
N LEU A 25 12.10 5.46 -6.80
CA LEU A 25 10.76 4.90 -6.73
C LEU A 25 9.81 5.97 -6.21
N ALA A 26 8.69 6.18 -6.89
CA ALA A 26 7.73 7.22 -6.51
C ALA A 26 6.28 6.74 -6.63
N ASP A 27 5.50 6.99 -5.57
CA ASP A 27 4.07 6.74 -5.49
C ASP A 27 3.35 8.09 -5.29
N PHE A 28 2.64 8.53 -6.32
CA PHE A 28 1.86 9.77 -6.32
C PHE A 28 0.42 9.48 -5.92
N GLY A 29 0.20 9.39 -4.60
CA GLY A 29 -1.12 9.18 -4.01
C GLY A 29 -1.97 10.46 -3.97
N ASN A 30 -3.25 10.34 -3.60
CA ASN A 30 -4.19 11.47 -3.53
C ASN A 30 -3.80 12.58 -2.54
N THR A 31 -3.20 12.21 -1.40
CA THR A 31 -2.93 13.15 -0.29
C THR A 31 -1.46 13.54 -0.22
N ARG A 32 -0.57 12.65 -0.61
CA ARG A 32 0.88 12.87 -0.54
C ARG A 32 1.62 12.03 -1.56
N VAL A 33 2.79 12.52 -1.94
CA VAL A 33 3.78 11.76 -2.69
C VAL A 33 4.66 11.00 -1.69
N LYS A 34 4.90 9.73 -1.95
CA LYS A 34 5.94 8.95 -1.27
C LYS A 34 7.01 8.63 -2.27
N ALA A 35 8.26 8.99 -1.97
CA ALA A 35 9.39 8.67 -2.82
C ALA A 35 10.56 8.15 -2.00
N ALA A 36 11.31 7.23 -2.58
CA ALA A 36 12.53 6.72 -1.99
C ALA A 36 13.53 6.31 -3.06
N VAL A 37 14.81 6.45 -2.75
CA VAL A 37 15.90 5.91 -3.54
C VAL A 37 16.22 4.51 -3.03
N LEU A 38 16.38 3.58 -3.97
CA LEU A 38 16.83 2.21 -3.66
C LEU A 38 18.35 2.17 -3.68
N GLU A 39 18.95 2.04 -2.51
CA GLU A 39 20.40 1.96 -2.30
C GLU A 39 20.75 0.65 -1.59
N ASN A 40 21.56 -0.20 -2.20
CA ASN A 40 22.00 -1.49 -1.61
C ASN A 40 20.86 -2.36 -1.08
N GLY A 41 19.69 -2.30 -1.75
CA GLY A 41 18.50 -3.05 -1.34
C GLY A 41 17.65 -2.39 -0.25
N ASN A 42 18.01 -1.21 0.22
CA ASN A 42 17.26 -0.45 1.22
C ASN A 42 16.58 0.78 0.60
N LEU A 43 15.41 1.14 1.11
CA LEU A 43 14.70 2.34 0.72
C LEU A 43 15.14 3.50 1.60
N ARG A 44 15.69 4.55 1.01
CA ARG A 44 15.97 5.83 1.66
C ARG A 44 14.97 6.86 1.15
N HIS A 45 14.07 7.29 2.01
CA HIS A 45 13.04 8.28 1.67
C HIS A 45 13.65 9.60 1.25
N VAL A 46 12.98 10.27 0.31
CA VAL A 46 13.33 11.58 -0.21
C VAL A 46 12.09 12.45 -0.32
N ASP A 47 12.19 13.71 0.05
CA ASP A 47 11.08 14.67 0.00
C ASP A 47 11.05 15.44 -1.34
N ASP A 48 12.21 15.69 -1.92
CA ASP A 48 12.36 16.33 -3.24
C ASP A 48 12.99 15.35 -4.23
N ILE A 49 12.26 15.06 -5.30
CA ILE A 49 12.74 14.16 -6.35
C ILE A 49 13.48 14.89 -7.47
N MET A 50 13.12 16.16 -7.73
CA MET A 50 13.60 16.92 -8.89
C MET A 50 15.09 17.28 -8.84
N GLY A 51 15.67 17.31 -7.64
CA GLY A 51 17.09 17.61 -7.42
C GLY A 51 18.03 16.39 -7.40
N LEU A 52 17.50 15.20 -7.69
CA LEU A 52 18.29 13.97 -7.61
C LEU A 52 18.93 13.62 -8.95
N ASP A 53 20.18 13.18 -8.91
CA ASP A 53 20.87 12.57 -10.04
C ASP A 53 20.60 11.06 -10.04
N VAL A 54 19.53 10.66 -10.75
CA VAL A 54 19.07 9.27 -10.80
C VAL A 54 19.28 8.68 -12.19
N GLU A 55 19.57 7.39 -12.26
CA GLU A 55 19.84 6.66 -13.50
C GLU A 55 18.62 5.86 -14.00
N GLY A 56 17.50 5.96 -13.30
CA GLY A 56 16.26 5.30 -13.66
C GLY A 56 15.34 5.09 -12.47
N GLY A 57 14.29 4.33 -12.67
CA GLY A 57 13.32 4.04 -11.60
C GLY A 57 11.95 3.67 -12.09
N MET A 58 11.02 3.64 -11.15
CA MET A 58 9.63 3.35 -11.45
C MET A 58 8.70 4.21 -10.61
N TRP A 59 7.61 4.64 -11.21
CA TRP A 59 6.59 5.42 -10.51
C TRP A 59 5.18 4.96 -10.87
N CYS A 60 4.24 5.21 -9.97
CA CYS A 60 2.81 5.10 -10.21
C CYS A 60 2.09 6.37 -9.73
N SER A 61 0.90 6.62 -10.27
CA SER A 61 0.06 7.73 -9.85
C SER A 61 -1.41 7.35 -9.95
N VAL A 62 -2.20 7.87 -9.02
CA VAL A 62 -3.67 7.73 -9.00
C VAL A 62 -4.37 8.92 -9.64
N HIS A 63 -3.63 9.92 -10.09
CA HIS A 63 -4.15 11.12 -10.76
C HIS A 63 -3.15 11.63 -11.83
N PRO A 64 -3.60 12.47 -12.79
CA PRO A 64 -2.68 13.14 -13.70
C PRO A 64 -1.66 14.00 -12.94
N LEU A 65 -0.39 13.95 -13.38
CA LEU A 65 0.70 14.73 -12.82
C LEU A 65 0.97 15.97 -13.67
N ASP A 66 1.68 16.93 -13.08
CA ASP A 66 2.21 18.08 -13.81
C ASP A 66 3.12 17.59 -14.94
N PRO A 67 2.95 18.09 -16.18
CA PRO A 67 3.78 17.68 -17.31
C PRO A 67 5.27 17.84 -17.09
N SER A 68 5.71 18.84 -16.34
CA SER A 68 7.13 19.07 -16.04
C SER A 68 7.72 17.96 -15.16
N VAL A 69 6.93 17.42 -14.22
CA VAL A 69 7.35 16.29 -13.38
C VAL A 69 7.47 15.02 -14.22
N VAL A 70 6.51 14.77 -15.12
CA VAL A 70 6.54 13.62 -16.02
C VAL A 70 7.72 13.71 -16.99
N GLU A 71 7.99 14.90 -17.55
CA GLU A 71 9.13 15.13 -18.44
C GLU A 71 10.45 14.89 -17.71
N TRP A 72 10.58 15.41 -16.48
CA TRP A 72 11.77 15.18 -15.67
C TRP A 72 11.98 13.68 -15.40
N MET A 73 10.95 12.96 -14.93
CA MET A 73 11.03 11.52 -14.67
C MET A 73 11.43 10.75 -15.94
N THR A 74 10.83 11.09 -17.07
CA THR A 74 11.13 10.44 -18.36
C THR A 74 12.56 10.70 -18.82
N SER A 75 13.06 11.94 -18.69
CA SER A 75 14.42 12.30 -19.06
C SER A 75 15.48 11.61 -18.20
N HIS A 76 15.13 11.19 -16.99
CA HIS A 76 15.96 10.41 -16.08
C HIS A 76 15.72 8.89 -16.16
N GLY A 77 15.10 8.41 -17.26
CA GLY A 77 14.92 6.98 -17.51
C GLY A 77 13.91 6.28 -16.59
N MET A 78 13.09 7.03 -15.87
CA MET A 78 12.05 6.44 -15.02
C MET A 78 10.88 5.90 -15.86
N LYS A 79 10.39 4.73 -15.49
CA LYS A 79 9.27 4.05 -16.15
C LYS A 79 7.99 4.20 -15.34
N GLN A 80 6.89 4.50 -16.01
CA GLN A 80 5.57 4.47 -15.37
C GLN A 80 5.07 3.04 -15.26
N LEU A 81 4.59 2.65 -14.07
CA LEU A 81 3.82 1.43 -13.90
C LEU A 81 2.45 1.61 -14.54
N THR A 82 2.10 0.74 -15.47
CA THR A 82 0.84 0.71 -16.21
C THR A 82 0.22 -0.68 -16.19
N ALA A 83 -1.02 -0.82 -16.66
CA ALA A 83 -1.69 -2.11 -16.79
C ALA A 83 -0.94 -3.09 -17.72
N HIS A 84 -0.09 -2.58 -18.61
CA HIS A 84 0.69 -3.39 -19.58
C HIS A 84 2.13 -3.68 -19.11
N THR A 85 2.55 -3.10 -18.00
CA THR A 85 3.89 -3.36 -17.45
C THR A 85 3.98 -4.82 -16.99
N PRO A 86 4.97 -5.60 -17.45
CA PRO A 86 5.18 -6.95 -16.94
C PRO A 86 5.41 -6.96 -15.42
N ILE A 87 4.72 -7.87 -14.74
CA ILE A 87 4.80 -8.00 -13.28
C ILE A 87 5.03 -9.47 -12.89
N PRO A 88 5.62 -9.76 -11.72
CA PRO A 88 5.84 -11.12 -11.25
C PRO A 88 4.60 -11.78 -10.64
N LEU A 89 3.41 -11.33 -11.02
CA LEU A 89 2.10 -11.89 -10.67
C LEU A 89 1.27 -12.08 -11.93
N THR A 90 0.31 -13.00 -11.89
CA THR A 90 -0.75 -13.04 -12.89
C THR A 90 -1.86 -12.10 -12.46
N ASN A 91 -2.17 -11.09 -13.27
CA ASN A 91 -3.28 -10.19 -12.98
C ASN A 91 -4.60 -10.80 -13.49
N ALA A 92 -5.47 -11.22 -12.56
CA ALA A 92 -6.80 -11.78 -12.87
C ALA A 92 -7.93 -10.73 -12.75
N TYR A 93 -7.61 -9.44 -12.58
CA TYR A 93 -8.60 -8.37 -12.51
C TYR A 93 -9.29 -8.18 -13.86
N SER A 94 -10.62 -8.17 -13.88
CA SER A 94 -11.40 -8.19 -15.14
C SER A 94 -11.29 -6.90 -15.96
N SER A 95 -10.88 -5.78 -15.35
CA SER A 95 -10.66 -4.49 -16.01
C SER A 95 -9.28 -3.91 -15.64
N PRO A 96 -8.17 -4.47 -16.14
CA PRO A 96 -6.82 -4.07 -15.75
C PRO A 96 -6.54 -2.58 -15.95
N GLU A 97 -7.14 -1.96 -16.96
CA GLU A 97 -6.96 -0.53 -17.30
C GLU A 97 -7.51 0.42 -16.23
N THR A 98 -8.45 -0.05 -15.41
CA THR A 98 -9.05 0.76 -14.34
C THR A 98 -8.51 0.42 -12.95
N LEU A 99 -7.61 -0.56 -12.87
CA LEU A 99 -6.97 -0.94 -11.61
C LEU A 99 -5.98 0.14 -11.16
N GLY A 100 -6.08 0.55 -9.90
CA GLY A 100 -5.07 1.41 -9.29
C GLY A 100 -3.69 0.75 -9.29
N MET A 101 -2.70 1.43 -9.85
CA MET A 101 -1.34 0.87 -9.94
C MET A 101 -0.64 0.82 -8.58
N ASP A 102 -1.03 1.65 -7.64
CA ASP A 102 -0.66 1.57 -6.22
C ASP A 102 -1.10 0.24 -5.59
N ARG A 103 -2.33 -0.20 -5.84
CA ARG A 103 -2.86 -1.47 -5.37
C ARG A 103 -2.08 -2.65 -5.94
N LEU A 104 -1.82 -2.62 -7.25
CA LEU A 104 -1.05 -3.66 -7.92
C LEU A 104 0.39 -3.72 -7.40
N ALA A 105 1.02 -2.57 -7.22
CA ALA A 105 2.36 -2.48 -6.64
C ALA A 105 2.38 -3.01 -5.20
N ALA A 106 1.42 -2.61 -4.34
CA ALA A 106 1.33 -3.13 -2.98
C ALA A 106 1.19 -4.66 -2.95
N ALA A 107 0.36 -5.23 -3.84
CA ALA A 107 0.18 -6.67 -3.98
C ALA A 107 1.49 -7.38 -4.37
N VAL A 108 2.23 -6.84 -5.35
CA VAL A 108 3.56 -7.36 -5.74
C VAL A 108 4.55 -7.25 -4.59
N GLY A 109 4.52 -6.12 -3.86
CA GLY A 109 5.35 -5.91 -2.68
C GLY A 109 5.13 -6.97 -1.60
N ALA A 110 3.87 -7.22 -1.25
CA ALA A 110 3.50 -8.23 -0.26
C ALA A 110 3.89 -9.64 -0.70
N TRP A 111 3.56 -10.00 -1.95
CA TRP A 111 3.87 -11.32 -2.49
C TRP A 111 5.38 -11.57 -2.59
N SER A 112 6.18 -10.55 -2.89
CA SER A 112 7.64 -10.68 -2.91
C SER A 112 8.24 -10.98 -1.53
N VAL A 113 7.58 -10.55 -0.45
CA VAL A 113 7.99 -10.84 0.95
C VAL A 113 7.59 -12.26 1.37
N ARG A 114 6.43 -12.75 0.90
CA ARG A 114 5.87 -14.07 1.26
C ARG A 114 5.29 -14.76 0.03
N PRO A 115 6.10 -15.19 -0.94
CA PRO A 115 5.61 -15.97 -2.06
C PRO A 115 5.07 -17.33 -1.59
N GLY A 116 4.11 -17.87 -2.32
CA GLY A 116 3.52 -19.17 -2.02
C GLY A 116 2.51 -19.17 -0.88
N HIS A 117 2.01 -18.01 -0.46
CA HIS A 117 0.96 -17.85 0.54
C HIS A 117 -0.22 -17.06 -0.02
N ASP A 118 -1.41 -17.35 0.48
CA ASP A 118 -2.56 -16.47 0.28
C ASP A 118 -2.37 -15.22 1.12
N LEU A 119 -2.53 -14.06 0.48
CA LEU A 119 -2.28 -12.76 1.09
C LEU A 119 -3.51 -11.86 1.00
N LEU A 120 -3.87 -11.24 2.12
CA LEU A 120 -4.72 -10.07 2.16
C LEU A 120 -3.82 -8.84 2.34
N VAL A 121 -3.80 -7.96 1.35
CA VAL A 121 -3.05 -6.70 1.38
C VAL A 121 -4.01 -5.57 1.67
N VAL A 122 -3.76 -4.84 2.74
CA VAL A 122 -4.60 -3.73 3.20
C VAL A 122 -3.77 -2.46 3.18
N ASP A 123 -4.15 -1.51 2.33
CA ASP A 123 -3.58 -0.15 2.37
C ASP A 123 -4.60 0.80 3.00
N ALA A 124 -4.27 1.29 4.19
CA ALA A 124 -5.09 2.18 4.97
C ALA A 124 -4.63 3.63 4.80
N GLY A 125 -5.23 4.33 3.87
CA GLY A 125 -4.94 5.72 3.52
C GLY A 125 -6.22 6.55 3.36
N THR A 126 -6.23 7.45 2.38
CA THR A 126 -7.42 8.25 1.99
C THR A 126 -8.61 7.35 1.69
N ALA A 127 -8.40 6.29 0.92
CA ALA A 127 -9.25 5.11 0.85
C ALA A 127 -8.57 3.97 1.62
N VAL A 128 -9.35 2.97 2.01
CA VAL A 128 -8.83 1.68 2.46
C VAL A 128 -9.06 0.67 1.36
N THR A 129 -8.01 0.01 0.90
CA THR A 129 -8.12 -1.07 -0.06
C THR A 129 -7.85 -2.42 0.59
N TYR A 130 -8.54 -3.44 0.11
CA TYR A 130 -8.40 -4.83 0.56
C TYR A 130 -8.16 -5.67 -0.68
N ASP A 131 -6.92 -6.09 -0.91
CA ASP A 131 -6.50 -6.79 -2.12
C ASP A 131 -6.10 -8.23 -1.80
N PHE A 132 -6.59 -9.18 -2.59
CA PHE A 132 -6.29 -10.59 -2.38
C PHE A 132 -5.33 -11.11 -3.45
N VAL A 133 -4.24 -11.74 -3.00
CA VAL A 133 -3.29 -12.47 -3.84
C VAL A 133 -3.27 -13.93 -3.41
N SER A 134 -3.53 -14.83 -4.34
CA SER A 134 -3.51 -16.27 -4.07
C SER A 134 -2.09 -16.83 -3.99
N ALA A 135 -1.93 -17.96 -3.30
CA ALA A 135 -0.64 -18.62 -3.09
C ALA A 135 0.10 -18.98 -4.39
N ASP A 136 -0.63 -19.16 -5.49
CA ASP A 136 -0.06 -19.42 -6.82
C ASP A 136 0.34 -18.13 -7.59
N GLY A 137 0.31 -16.99 -6.92
CA GLY A 137 0.78 -15.71 -7.47
C GLY A 137 -0.21 -15.03 -8.41
N LYS A 138 -1.53 -15.16 -8.15
CA LYS A 138 -2.56 -14.44 -8.89
C LYS A 138 -3.13 -13.28 -8.06
N TYR A 139 -3.10 -12.07 -8.61
CA TYR A 139 -3.87 -10.96 -8.08
C TYR A 139 -5.34 -11.15 -8.45
N MET A 140 -6.16 -11.48 -7.47
CA MET A 140 -7.57 -11.85 -7.66
C MET A 140 -8.51 -10.65 -7.66
N GLY A 141 -8.01 -9.46 -7.33
CA GLY A 141 -8.81 -8.25 -7.14
C GLY A 141 -8.97 -7.90 -5.68
N GLY A 142 -9.92 -7.01 -5.40
CA GLY A 142 -10.13 -6.53 -4.04
C GLY A 142 -11.23 -5.49 -3.97
N ASN A 143 -11.36 -4.87 -2.80
CA ASN A 143 -12.40 -3.90 -2.45
C ASN A 143 -11.78 -2.54 -2.12
N ILE A 144 -12.56 -1.49 -2.29
CA ILE A 144 -12.22 -0.11 -1.94
C ILE A 144 -13.28 0.41 -0.99
N ALA A 145 -12.85 0.92 0.16
CA ALA A 145 -13.73 1.55 1.15
C ALA A 145 -13.21 2.95 1.52
N PRO A 146 -14.04 3.82 2.07
CA PRO A 146 -13.57 5.11 2.57
C PRO A 146 -12.58 4.93 3.71
N GLY A 147 -11.46 5.66 3.70
CA GLY A 147 -10.55 5.77 4.83
C GLY A 147 -11.12 6.59 5.99
N ILE A 148 -10.37 6.70 7.08
CA ILE A 148 -10.82 7.35 8.32
C ILE A 148 -11.28 8.78 8.06
N GLY A 149 -10.47 9.57 7.37
CA GLY A 149 -10.78 10.97 7.06
C GLY A 149 -12.06 11.11 6.24
N LEU A 150 -12.21 10.32 5.18
CA LEU A 150 -13.41 10.33 4.34
C LEU A 150 -14.68 9.93 5.11
N ARG A 151 -14.58 8.99 6.06
CA ARG A 151 -15.72 8.59 6.91
C ARG A 151 -16.18 9.74 7.82
N PHE A 152 -15.25 10.45 8.45
CA PHE A 152 -15.59 11.63 9.27
C PHE A 152 -16.18 12.75 8.40
N GLU A 153 -15.55 13.04 7.27
CA GLU A 153 -16.05 14.05 6.35
C GLU A 153 -17.44 13.71 5.79
N SER A 154 -17.69 12.46 5.45
CA SER A 154 -19.00 12.03 4.92
C SER A 154 -20.12 12.23 5.94
N LEU A 155 -19.87 11.93 7.21
CA LEU A 155 -20.82 12.18 8.29
C LEU A 155 -21.07 13.68 8.48
N HIS A 156 -20.02 14.49 8.51
CA HIS A 156 -20.13 15.94 8.67
C HIS A 156 -20.85 16.60 7.47
N LYS A 157 -20.40 16.31 6.25
CA LYS A 157 -20.96 16.92 5.03
C LYS A 157 -22.33 16.37 4.63
N GLY A 158 -22.59 15.08 4.93
CA GLY A 158 -23.82 14.37 4.56
C GLY A 158 -24.97 14.54 5.55
N THR A 159 -24.75 15.23 6.69
CA THR A 159 -25.79 15.45 7.72
C THR A 159 -25.85 16.91 8.13
N GLY A 160 -27.03 17.35 8.63
CA GLY A 160 -27.25 18.76 8.95
C GLY A 160 -26.62 19.26 10.26
N ALA A 161 -26.17 18.35 11.16
CA ALA A 161 -25.79 18.75 12.52
C ALA A 161 -24.58 18.00 13.11
N LEU A 162 -24.03 17.01 12.43
CA LEU A 162 -22.88 16.28 12.97
C LEU A 162 -21.59 17.08 12.83
N PRO A 163 -20.82 17.25 13.93
CA PRO A 163 -19.54 17.95 13.87
C PRO A 163 -18.49 17.15 13.10
N LEU A 164 -17.48 17.83 12.55
CA LEU A 164 -16.28 17.18 12.05
C LEU A 164 -15.43 16.75 13.24
N VAL A 165 -15.14 15.45 13.32
CA VAL A 165 -14.38 14.84 14.40
C VAL A 165 -13.00 14.42 13.90
N SER A 166 -11.99 14.51 14.77
CA SER A 166 -10.62 14.06 14.47
C SER A 166 -10.37 12.65 15.02
N ALA A 167 -9.58 11.87 14.29
CA ALA A 167 -9.24 10.51 14.67
C ALA A 167 -8.41 10.44 15.96
N ARG A 168 -8.68 9.42 16.78
CA ARG A 168 -7.87 9.02 17.95
C ARG A 168 -7.76 7.51 17.99
N LYS A 169 -6.63 7.00 18.50
CA LYS A 169 -6.35 5.55 18.54
C LYS A 169 -7.13 4.83 19.65
N ASP A 170 -7.15 5.45 20.81
CA ASP A 170 -7.81 4.87 22.00
C ASP A 170 -9.25 5.33 22.04
N VAL A 171 -10.14 4.45 21.64
CA VAL A 171 -11.58 4.69 21.62
C VAL A 171 -12.33 3.58 22.37
N PRO A 172 -13.34 3.91 23.22
CA PRO A 172 -14.20 2.90 23.82
C PRO A 172 -15.06 2.20 22.76
N LEU A 173 -15.72 1.10 23.13
CA LEU A 173 -16.62 0.41 22.21
C LEU A 173 -17.80 1.29 21.81
N PHE A 174 -18.35 2.06 22.74
CA PHE A 174 -19.47 2.98 22.52
C PHE A 174 -19.15 4.38 23.04
N GLY A 175 -19.47 5.40 22.23
CA GLY A 175 -19.44 6.80 22.65
C GLY A 175 -20.60 7.14 23.59
N LYS A 176 -20.43 8.23 24.37
CA LYS A 176 -21.45 8.71 25.34
C LYS A 176 -21.97 10.09 25.00
N ASP A 177 -21.47 10.72 23.99
CA ASP A 177 -21.89 11.98 23.39
C ASP A 177 -21.74 11.91 21.88
N THR A 178 -22.19 12.94 21.13
CA THR A 178 -22.19 12.94 19.68
C THR A 178 -20.79 12.78 19.08
N GLU A 179 -19.79 13.50 19.59
CA GLU A 179 -18.42 13.42 19.08
C GLU A 179 -17.80 12.05 19.30
N THR A 180 -17.91 11.53 20.53
CA THR A 180 -17.39 10.20 20.85
C THR A 180 -18.16 9.09 20.15
N ALA A 181 -19.47 9.25 19.89
CA ALA A 181 -20.26 8.29 19.13
C ALA A 181 -19.78 8.23 17.66
N ILE A 182 -19.54 9.38 17.03
CA ILE A 182 -18.95 9.46 15.68
C ILE A 182 -17.57 8.81 15.66
N LEU A 183 -16.70 9.20 16.60
CA LEU A 183 -15.34 8.68 16.72
C LEU A 183 -15.32 7.16 16.86
N CYS A 184 -16.09 6.63 17.81
CA CYS A 184 -16.18 5.19 18.07
C CYS A 184 -16.76 4.43 16.87
N GLY A 185 -17.80 4.98 16.25
CA GLY A 185 -18.45 4.37 15.08
C GLY A 185 -17.50 4.24 13.90
N VAL A 186 -16.73 5.29 13.61
CA VAL A 186 -15.76 5.28 12.51
C VAL A 186 -14.58 4.34 12.81
N ILE A 187 -13.92 4.51 13.95
CA ILE A 187 -12.68 3.76 14.26
C ILE A 187 -12.98 2.27 14.51
N ASN A 188 -13.97 1.96 15.35
CA ASN A 188 -14.33 0.57 15.63
C ASN A 188 -14.98 -0.09 14.40
N GLY A 189 -15.80 0.67 13.63
CA GLY A 189 -16.36 0.18 12.38
C GLY A 189 -15.30 -0.29 11.40
N LEU A 190 -14.24 0.51 11.21
CA LEU A 190 -13.12 0.15 10.35
C LEU A 190 -12.34 -1.08 10.86
N ARG A 191 -12.13 -1.17 12.19
CA ARG A 191 -11.50 -2.35 12.80
C ARG A 191 -12.31 -3.62 12.58
N HIS A 192 -13.62 -3.55 12.77
CA HIS A 192 -14.54 -4.68 12.55
C HIS A 192 -14.62 -5.06 11.07
N GLU A 193 -14.52 -4.10 10.16
CA GLU A 193 -14.46 -4.35 8.72
C GLU A 193 -13.23 -5.20 8.36
N LEU A 194 -12.04 -4.82 8.84
CA LEU A 194 -10.82 -5.62 8.65
C LEU A 194 -10.96 -7.01 9.27
N ASP A 195 -11.45 -7.08 10.50
CA ASP A 195 -11.63 -8.36 11.20
C ASP A 195 -12.62 -9.27 10.45
N GLY A 196 -13.67 -8.69 9.87
CA GLY A 196 -14.63 -9.40 9.03
C GLY A 196 -13.97 -10.00 7.78
N TYR A 197 -13.18 -9.21 7.05
CA TYR A 197 -12.42 -9.73 5.89
C TYR A 197 -11.47 -10.86 6.27
N ILE A 198 -10.72 -10.69 7.36
CA ILE A 198 -9.79 -11.73 7.85
C ILE A 198 -10.57 -13.00 8.22
N ALA A 199 -11.68 -12.88 8.93
CA ALA A 199 -12.48 -14.03 9.33
C ALA A 199 -13.05 -14.78 8.12
N CYS A 200 -13.63 -14.05 7.14
CA CYS A 200 -14.17 -14.66 5.93
C CYS A 200 -13.09 -15.38 5.12
N LEU A 201 -11.95 -14.74 4.89
CA LEU A 201 -10.88 -15.33 4.08
C LEU A 201 -10.16 -16.47 4.80
N SER A 202 -9.98 -16.40 6.12
CA SER A 202 -9.29 -17.43 6.91
C SER A 202 -10.08 -18.73 7.01
N SER A 203 -11.40 -18.72 6.78
CA SER A 203 -12.21 -19.95 6.78
C SER A 203 -11.80 -20.89 5.64
N ASP A 204 -11.52 -20.33 4.48
CA ASP A 204 -11.14 -21.08 3.27
C ASP A 204 -9.60 -21.17 3.11
N ASN A 205 -8.87 -20.23 3.71
CA ASN A 205 -7.42 -20.08 3.61
C ASN A 205 -6.76 -20.05 5.01
N PRO A 206 -6.60 -21.20 5.69
CA PRO A 206 -6.08 -21.24 7.07
C PRO A 206 -4.65 -20.70 7.22
N SER A 207 -3.89 -20.61 6.12
CA SER A 207 -2.52 -20.05 6.06
C SER A 207 -2.47 -18.59 5.64
N LEU A 208 -3.61 -17.91 5.51
CA LEU A 208 -3.71 -16.50 5.11
C LEU A 208 -2.76 -15.61 5.92
N LEU A 209 -1.99 -14.79 5.24
CA LEU A 209 -1.18 -13.72 5.83
C LEU A 209 -1.78 -12.37 5.47
N VAL A 210 -1.73 -11.43 6.39
CA VAL A 210 -2.27 -10.08 6.20
C VAL A 210 -1.12 -9.07 6.21
N PHE A 211 -1.03 -8.27 5.16
CA PHE A 211 -0.09 -7.16 5.06
C PHE A 211 -0.86 -5.86 5.22
N LEU A 212 -0.48 -5.07 6.22
CA LEU A 212 -1.09 -3.78 6.51
C LEU A 212 -0.08 -2.67 6.25
N THR A 213 -0.46 -1.73 5.41
CA THR A 213 0.31 -0.52 5.05
C THR A 213 -0.58 0.71 5.09
N GLY A 214 -0.04 1.87 4.72
CA GLY A 214 -0.75 3.14 4.71
C GLY A 214 -0.57 3.96 5.98
N GLY A 215 -0.94 5.24 5.89
CA GLY A 215 -0.77 6.20 6.99
C GLY A 215 -1.68 5.92 8.18
N ASP A 216 -2.84 5.32 7.94
CA ASP A 216 -3.84 5.01 8.96
C ASP A 216 -3.68 3.60 9.55
N ALA A 217 -2.63 2.86 9.17
CA ALA A 217 -2.35 1.52 9.69
C ALA A 217 -2.27 1.47 11.23
N GLU A 218 -1.86 2.55 11.86
CA GLU A 218 -1.71 2.68 13.32
C GLU A 218 -3.03 2.68 14.11
N TYR A 219 -4.17 2.88 13.43
CA TYR A 219 -5.50 2.85 14.06
C TYR A 219 -6.07 1.44 14.19
N PHE A 220 -5.46 0.46 13.52
CA PHE A 220 -5.85 -0.94 13.65
C PHE A 220 -5.17 -1.58 14.85
N ASP A 221 -5.93 -2.31 15.68
CA ASP A 221 -5.36 -3.09 16.78
C ASP A 221 -4.89 -4.45 16.27
N ILE A 222 -3.60 -4.51 15.93
CA ILE A 222 -2.96 -5.74 15.42
C ILE A 222 -2.26 -6.55 16.51
N LYS A 223 -2.30 -6.09 17.78
CA LYS A 223 -1.50 -6.66 18.90
C LYS A 223 -1.80 -8.12 19.22
N ALA A 224 -2.93 -8.63 18.82
CA ALA A 224 -3.36 -10.01 19.16
C ALA A 224 -3.28 -11.01 18.02
N LYS A 225 -2.84 -10.60 16.81
CA LYS A 225 -2.99 -11.41 15.60
C LYS A 225 -1.63 -11.73 14.99
N SER A 226 -1.16 -12.96 15.23
CA SER A 226 0.19 -13.46 14.82
C SER A 226 0.43 -13.52 13.29
N ARG A 227 -0.57 -13.20 12.47
CA ARG A 227 -0.52 -13.28 11.00
C ARG A 227 -0.68 -11.93 10.31
N ILE A 228 -0.66 -10.82 11.06
CA ILE A 228 -0.72 -9.48 10.51
C ILE A 228 0.66 -8.84 10.57
N PHE A 229 1.15 -8.41 9.43
CA PHE A 229 2.44 -7.76 9.26
C PHE A 229 2.21 -6.30 8.89
N ALA A 230 2.61 -5.37 9.76
CA ALA A 230 2.68 -3.96 9.40
C ALA A 230 3.96 -3.73 8.59
N VAL A 231 3.81 -3.42 7.31
CA VAL A 231 4.93 -3.19 6.39
C VAL A 231 4.76 -1.80 5.79
N PRO A 232 5.50 -0.80 6.28
CA PRO A 232 5.52 0.51 5.64
C PRO A 232 6.09 0.39 4.22
N ASP A 233 5.73 1.33 3.37
CA ASP A 233 6.30 1.47 2.03
C ASP A 233 6.07 0.26 1.09
N LEU A 234 4.98 -0.47 1.32
CA LEU A 234 4.70 -1.68 0.55
C LEU A 234 4.56 -1.39 -0.95
N VAL A 235 3.98 -0.24 -1.33
CA VAL A 235 3.89 0.22 -2.72
C VAL A 235 5.29 0.42 -3.30
N LEU A 236 6.18 1.16 -2.61
CA LEU A 236 7.55 1.41 -3.07
C LEU A 236 8.34 0.10 -3.20
N ARG A 237 8.14 -0.85 -2.28
CA ARG A 237 8.74 -2.19 -2.37
C ARG A 237 8.25 -2.95 -3.60
N GLY A 238 6.96 -2.82 -3.90
CA GLY A 238 6.37 -3.40 -5.11
C GLY A 238 6.94 -2.78 -6.38
N LEU A 239 7.05 -1.45 -6.44
CA LEU A 239 7.68 -0.75 -7.55
C LEU A 239 9.13 -1.20 -7.76
N ALA A 240 9.90 -1.34 -6.67
CA ALA A 240 11.28 -1.86 -6.73
C ALA A 240 11.33 -3.28 -7.32
N ARG A 241 10.42 -4.16 -6.88
CA ARG A 241 10.36 -5.53 -7.38
C ARG A 241 9.95 -5.60 -8.85
N ILE A 242 8.97 -4.77 -9.27
CA ILE A 242 8.53 -4.69 -10.66
C ILE A 242 9.64 -4.11 -11.54
N TYR A 243 10.30 -3.04 -11.10
CA TYR A 243 11.43 -2.45 -11.82
C TYR A 243 12.52 -3.51 -12.08
N LYS A 244 12.94 -4.19 -11.01
CA LYS A 244 13.95 -5.25 -11.12
C LYS A 244 13.51 -6.38 -12.05
N TYR A 245 12.27 -6.82 -11.97
CA TYR A 245 11.71 -7.86 -12.84
C TYR A 245 11.81 -7.50 -14.32
N ASN A 246 11.61 -6.22 -14.67
CA ASN A 246 11.70 -5.73 -16.05
C ASN A 246 13.14 -5.48 -16.52
N GLU A 247 14.07 -5.20 -15.59
CA GLU A 247 15.48 -5.00 -15.96
C GLU A 247 16.24 -6.33 -16.11
N GLU A 248 15.91 -7.32 -15.32
CA GLU A 248 16.59 -8.62 -15.34
C GLU A 248 16.02 -9.58 -16.40
N GLY A 249 14.86 -9.30 -16.98
CA GLY A 249 14.21 -10.13 -17.99
C GLY A 249 13.79 -11.52 -17.49
N VAL A 250 13.52 -11.63 -16.17
CA VAL A 250 13.18 -12.89 -15.48
C VAL A 250 11.76 -12.87 -14.98
#